data_1e0f1bd2c8d29566a3dc19ca85feefc5
#
_entry.id   1e0f1bd2c8d29566a3dc19ca85feefc5
#
_cell.length_a   1.000
_cell.length_b   1.000
_cell.length_c   1.000
_cell.angle_alpha   90.00
_cell.angle_beta   90.00
_cell.angle_gamma   90.00
#
_symmetry.space_group_name_H-M   'P 1'
#
loop_
_entity.id
_entity.type
_entity.pdbx_description
1 polymer ?
#
loop_
_entity_poly.entity_id
_entity_poly.type
_entity_poly.pdbx_seq_one_letter_code
_entity_poly.pdbx_strand_id
1 'polypeptide(L)'
;MNKILFHAFCVMGCLSLLTACEKGDITNDIDTHSVKVLEANTSFDALGGTDSIYVEGNVTHAYANASWAKTQTKGNLVTVTTEPNRDLQSRHTTVVIKTSDVDSTVIAIDQLGPYTQLDMPGTIVLDDEAGSVSYKVVSTFGIKVSSSDSWITPKYEHGALTITTAKNDEGHLRRGEFTIESEAGKQKVKVVQVNFDKDLKGKYYLQIDETDKNNKQVTTLYNASLEKKGDAYVLKVGNSGVEVPVIYDADNVGLSIASGQAAGKFKQYYIGTVVGASESKLSLSPSNLISGEFNYSEEVTKKVADLDGTVLTFGKPAMLILGAFDSPQFSNDSYKAFYLMGTNVYLYRLKPTTASAKSFDQPTFKLK
;
A
#
# COMPACT_ATOMS: atom_id res chain seq x y z
N MET A 1 -0.90 -10.41 -4.77
CA MET A 1 -2.08 -9.63 -5.19
C MET A 1 -2.82 -9.15 -3.95
N ASN A 2 -2.24 -8.16 -3.25
CA ASN A 2 -2.89 -7.54 -2.09
C ASN A 2 -3.50 -6.22 -2.54
N LYS A 3 -4.77 -6.28 -2.91
CA LYS A 3 -5.60 -5.07 -3.06
C LYS A 3 -5.81 -4.50 -1.66
N ILE A 4 -5.24 -3.34 -1.41
CA ILE A 4 -5.58 -2.56 -0.21
C ILE A 4 -7.00 -2.04 -0.46
N LEU A 5 -7.96 -2.77 0.10
CA LEU A 5 -9.35 -2.36 0.15
C LEU A 5 -9.44 -1.27 1.23
N PHE A 6 -9.47 -0.02 0.83
CA PHE A 6 -9.94 1.04 1.71
C PHE A 6 -11.43 0.80 1.93
N HIS A 7 -11.78 0.38 3.15
CA HIS A 7 -13.17 0.21 3.57
C HIS A 7 -13.83 1.59 3.61
N ALA A 8 -14.69 1.84 2.64
CA ALA A 8 -15.73 2.84 2.79
C ALA A 8 -16.64 2.36 3.92
N PHE A 9 -16.56 2.99 5.07
CA PHE A 9 -17.50 2.77 6.17
C PHE A 9 -18.86 3.33 5.73
N CYS A 10 -19.69 2.48 5.14
CA CYS A 10 -21.10 2.75 4.94
C CYS A 10 -21.75 2.69 6.33
N VAL A 11 -21.97 3.84 6.94
CA VAL A 11 -22.82 3.94 8.13
C VAL A 11 -24.24 3.70 7.69
N MET A 12 -24.68 2.44 7.82
CA MET A 12 -26.07 2.04 7.64
C MET A 12 -26.83 2.51 8.87
N GLY A 13 -27.48 3.67 8.74
CA GLY A 13 -28.34 4.19 9.77
C GLY A 13 -29.48 3.24 10.06
N CYS A 14 -29.54 2.75 11.29
CA CYS A 14 -30.65 1.97 11.81
C CYS A 14 -31.97 2.76 11.70
N LEU A 15 -32.84 2.33 10.81
CA LEU A 15 -34.26 2.68 10.82
C LEU A 15 -34.89 1.96 12.01
N SER A 16 -35.00 2.62 13.16
CA SER A 16 -35.81 2.14 14.26
C SER A 16 -37.28 2.41 13.94
N LEU A 17 -37.98 1.35 13.56
CA LEU A 17 -39.43 1.32 13.46
C LEU A 17 -40.01 1.48 14.87
N LEU A 18 -40.52 2.64 15.19
CA LEU A 18 -41.45 2.80 16.31
C LEU A 18 -42.86 2.46 15.82
N THR A 19 -43.27 1.23 16.00
CA THR A 19 -44.66 0.88 15.98
C THR A 19 -45.25 1.18 17.37
N ALA A 20 -45.91 2.28 17.50
CA ALA A 20 -46.85 2.52 18.60
C ALA A 20 -48.24 2.47 18.02
N CYS A 21 -48.93 1.33 18.15
CA CYS A 21 -50.37 1.25 18.04
C CYS A 21 -50.95 1.46 19.40
N GLU A 22 -51.67 2.56 19.56
CA GLU A 22 -52.76 2.58 20.54
C GLU A 22 -53.94 3.34 19.93
N LYS A 23 -55.05 2.61 19.79
CA LYS A 23 -56.35 3.13 19.46
C LYS A 23 -56.87 3.93 20.64
N GLY A 24 -56.90 5.22 20.47
CA GLY A 24 -57.73 6.12 21.31
C GLY A 24 -58.47 7.04 20.34
N ASP A 25 -59.74 6.87 20.19
CA ASP A 25 -60.64 7.84 19.60
C ASP A 25 -60.54 9.12 20.45
N ILE A 26 -59.70 10.04 20.02
CA ILE A 26 -59.78 11.42 20.40
C ILE A 26 -59.89 12.19 19.10
N THR A 27 -61.13 12.49 18.72
CA THR A 27 -61.41 13.56 17.74
C THR A 27 -61.04 14.90 18.39
N ASN A 28 -59.76 15.16 18.47
CA ASN A 28 -59.28 16.51 18.54
C ASN A 28 -58.94 16.89 17.10
N ASP A 29 -59.69 17.83 16.57
CA ASP A 29 -59.24 18.68 15.46
C ASP A 29 -57.90 19.32 15.90
N ILE A 30 -56.83 18.58 15.75
CA ILE A 30 -55.50 19.16 15.76
C ILE A 30 -55.43 19.83 14.40
N ASP A 31 -55.72 21.12 14.41
CA ASP A 31 -55.44 22.01 13.30
C ASP A 31 -53.96 21.92 13.02
N THR A 32 -53.57 21.01 12.12
CA THR A 32 -52.17 20.77 11.82
C THR A 32 -51.74 21.88 10.89
N HIS A 33 -51.20 22.94 11.44
CA HIS A 33 -50.56 24.04 10.74
C HIS A 33 -49.29 23.57 9.99
N SER A 34 -49.42 22.50 9.22
CA SER A 34 -48.31 21.92 8.45
C SER A 34 -48.53 22.11 6.97
N VAL A 35 -47.50 22.61 6.30
CA VAL A 35 -47.47 22.76 4.85
C VAL A 35 -47.16 21.40 4.25
N LYS A 36 -48.01 20.92 3.34
CA LYS A 36 -47.82 19.64 2.64
C LYS A 36 -46.75 19.80 1.58
N VAL A 37 -45.74 18.96 1.64
CA VAL A 37 -44.69 18.84 0.62
C VAL A 37 -45.16 17.93 -0.49
N LEU A 38 -45.13 18.42 -1.73
CA LEU A 38 -45.51 17.67 -2.93
C LEU A 38 -44.34 16.92 -3.54
N GLU A 39 -43.17 17.57 -3.61
CA GLU A 39 -41.92 17.03 -4.12
C GLU A 39 -40.76 17.77 -3.46
N ALA A 40 -39.67 17.04 -3.16
CA ALA A 40 -38.47 17.64 -2.59
C ALA A 40 -37.23 16.85 -2.99
N ASN A 41 -36.25 17.53 -3.57
CA ASN A 41 -34.90 17.06 -3.69
C ASN A 41 -34.05 17.73 -2.61
N THR A 42 -33.55 16.92 -1.68
CA THR A 42 -32.93 17.39 -0.44
C THR A 42 -31.49 16.92 -0.24
N SER A 43 -30.98 16.13 -1.21
CA SER A 43 -29.63 15.55 -1.15
C SER A 43 -28.75 16.16 -2.21
N PHE A 44 -27.63 16.75 -1.78
CA PHE A 44 -26.64 17.39 -2.64
C PHE A 44 -25.31 16.62 -2.57
N ASP A 45 -24.58 16.59 -3.67
CA ASP A 45 -23.19 16.17 -3.66
C ASP A 45 -22.28 17.28 -3.07
N ALA A 46 -20.98 16.98 -2.92
CA ALA A 46 -20.06 17.94 -2.34
C ALA A 46 -19.80 19.17 -3.23
N LEU A 47 -20.06 19.09 -4.54
CA LEU A 47 -19.93 20.25 -5.43
C LEU A 47 -21.01 21.31 -5.13
N GLY A 48 -22.08 20.89 -4.47
CA GLY A 48 -23.25 21.72 -4.29
C GLY A 48 -24.07 21.83 -5.56
N GLY A 49 -24.98 22.77 -5.58
CA GLY A 49 -25.87 22.97 -6.71
C GLY A 49 -27.18 23.59 -6.31
N THR A 50 -28.15 23.52 -7.21
CA THR A 50 -29.49 24.08 -7.01
C THR A 50 -30.52 23.00 -7.26
N ASP A 51 -31.46 22.84 -6.34
CA ASP A 51 -32.56 21.92 -6.45
C ASP A 51 -33.88 22.51 -5.92
N SER A 52 -34.99 21.80 -6.09
CA SER A 52 -36.33 22.32 -5.96
C SER A 52 -37.16 21.58 -4.91
N ILE A 53 -37.98 22.34 -4.19
CA ILE A 53 -38.99 21.83 -3.26
C ILE A 53 -40.33 22.43 -3.68
N TYR A 54 -41.32 21.59 -3.93
CA TYR A 54 -42.68 22.02 -4.24
C TYR A 54 -43.60 21.73 -3.05
N VAL A 55 -44.40 22.71 -2.69
CA VAL A 55 -45.35 22.60 -1.61
C VAL A 55 -46.77 22.91 -2.05
N GLU A 56 -47.76 22.53 -1.27
CA GLU A 56 -49.14 22.91 -1.49
C GLU A 56 -49.37 24.35 -1.03
N GLY A 57 -49.93 25.20 -1.89
CA GLY A 57 -50.14 26.62 -1.61
C GLY A 57 -48.95 27.52 -1.98
N ASN A 58 -49.14 28.81 -1.88
CA ASN A 58 -48.09 29.78 -2.21
C ASN A 58 -47.18 30.02 -1.01
N VAL A 59 -45.88 29.94 -1.26
CA VAL A 59 -44.83 30.19 -0.25
C VAL A 59 -44.76 31.71 0.01
N THR A 60 -44.93 32.11 1.26
CA THR A 60 -44.77 33.49 1.70
C THR A 60 -43.33 33.78 2.14
N HIS A 61 -42.69 32.77 2.74
CA HIS A 61 -41.31 32.89 3.22
C HIS A 61 -40.62 31.52 3.29
N ALA A 62 -39.34 31.45 2.88
CA ALA A 62 -38.50 30.29 3.10
C ALA A 62 -37.07 30.71 3.46
N TYR A 63 -36.46 29.99 4.41
CA TYR A 63 -35.07 30.25 4.82
C TYR A 63 -34.38 28.95 5.26
N ALA A 64 -33.08 28.87 5.01
CA ALA A 64 -32.22 27.80 5.53
C ALA A 64 -31.59 28.22 6.86
N ASN A 65 -31.40 27.27 7.76
CA ASN A 65 -30.79 27.53 9.08
C ASN A 65 -29.23 27.57 9.01
N ALA A 66 -28.62 27.19 7.86
CA ALA A 66 -27.20 27.33 7.67
C ALA A 66 -26.86 28.28 6.52
N SER A 67 -25.79 29.05 6.67
CA SER A 67 -25.36 30.06 5.70
C SER A 67 -24.91 29.48 4.34
N TRP A 68 -24.52 28.22 4.30
CA TRP A 68 -24.09 27.51 3.10
C TRP A 68 -25.26 27.06 2.19
N ALA A 69 -26.49 27.14 2.67
CA ALA A 69 -27.69 26.87 1.90
C ALA A 69 -28.54 28.17 1.79
N LYS A 70 -28.94 28.53 0.57
CA LYS A 70 -29.71 29.71 0.27
C LYS A 70 -31.03 29.32 -0.38
N THR A 71 -32.09 30.03 -0.07
CA THR A 71 -33.42 29.76 -0.61
C THR A 71 -33.93 30.95 -1.44
N GLN A 72 -34.70 30.61 -2.47
CA GLN A 72 -35.52 31.56 -3.25
C GLN A 72 -36.92 30.98 -3.42
N THR A 73 -37.93 31.82 -3.47
CA THR A 73 -39.35 31.43 -3.55
C THR A 73 -40.00 31.99 -4.79
N LYS A 74 -40.85 31.15 -5.46
CA LYS A 74 -41.68 31.60 -6.57
C LYS A 74 -42.98 30.76 -6.61
N GLY A 75 -44.10 31.37 -6.16
CA GLY A 75 -45.36 30.63 -6.06
C GLY A 75 -45.27 29.52 -5.02
N ASN A 76 -45.49 28.27 -5.47
CA ASN A 76 -45.39 27.09 -4.63
C ASN A 76 -43.99 26.39 -4.69
N LEU A 77 -43.03 27.00 -5.38
CA LEU A 77 -41.64 26.49 -5.52
C LEU A 77 -40.70 27.20 -4.55
N VAL A 78 -39.91 26.43 -3.85
CA VAL A 78 -38.71 26.87 -3.14
C VAL A 78 -37.50 26.27 -3.82
N THR A 79 -36.60 27.11 -4.29
CA THR A 79 -35.31 26.70 -4.83
C THR A 79 -34.28 26.75 -3.72
N VAL A 80 -33.54 25.66 -3.52
CA VAL A 80 -32.44 25.57 -2.55
C VAL A 80 -31.12 25.50 -3.31
N THR A 81 -30.23 26.44 -3.03
CA THR A 81 -28.88 26.47 -3.60
C THR A 81 -27.84 26.25 -2.50
N THR A 82 -26.98 25.25 -2.65
CA THR A 82 -25.92 24.93 -1.69
C THR A 82 -24.55 25.31 -2.24
N GLU A 83 -23.69 25.84 -1.37
CA GLU A 83 -22.29 26.12 -1.68
C GLU A 83 -21.47 24.80 -1.64
N PRO A 84 -20.32 24.70 -2.35
CA PRO A 84 -19.47 23.52 -2.26
C PRO A 84 -19.05 23.17 -0.83
N ASN A 85 -19.17 21.88 -0.48
CA ASN A 85 -18.66 21.33 0.77
C ASN A 85 -17.24 20.81 0.55
N ARG A 86 -16.24 21.46 1.13
CA ARG A 86 -14.83 21.02 1.05
C ARG A 86 -14.37 20.26 2.29
N ASP A 87 -15.23 20.15 3.33
CA ASP A 87 -14.96 19.33 4.49
C ASP A 87 -15.22 17.85 4.16
N LEU A 88 -14.35 16.95 4.63
CA LEU A 88 -14.47 15.51 4.36
C LEU A 88 -15.78 14.89 4.89
N GLN A 89 -16.40 15.55 5.86
CA GLN A 89 -17.65 15.09 6.44
C GLN A 89 -18.84 15.65 5.68
N SER A 90 -19.89 14.84 5.57
CA SER A 90 -21.20 15.33 5.15
C SER A 90 -21.72 16.35 6.16
N ARG A 91 -22.50 17.30 5.66
CA ARG A 91 -23.16 18.31 6.49
C ARG A 91 -24.65 18.32 6.22
N HIS A 92 -25.41 18.77 7.19
CA HIS A 92 -26.86 18.86 7.11
C HIS A 92 -27.35 20.19 7.67
N THR A 93 -28.52 20.60 7.21
CA THR A 93 -29.26 21.75 7.70
C THR A 93 -30.75 21.53 7.48
N THR A 94 -31.54 22.49 7.87
CA THR A 94 -32.98 22.48 7.59
C THR A 94 -33.39 23.75 6.85
N VAL A 95 -34.40 23.58 6.00
CA VAL A 95 -35.13 24.69 5.35
C VAL A 95 -36.51 24.77 5.94
N VAL A 96 -36.85 25.93 6.45
CA VAL A 96 -38.20 26.26 6.96
C VAL A 96 -38.96 26.91 5.81
N ILE A 97 -40.17 26.40 5.52
CA ILE A 97 -41.04 26.91 4.47
C ILE A 97 -42.36 27.33 5.13
N LYS A 98 -42.84 28.55 4.85
CA LYS A 98 -44.09 29.09 5.34
C LYS A 98 -45.01 29.46 4.20
N THR A 99 -46.29 29.12 4.31
CA THR A 99 -47.38 29.59 3.42
C THR A 99 -48.27 30.64 4.08
N SER A 100 -48.21 30.72 5.42
CA SER A 100 -48.85 31.77 6.23
C SER A 100 -48.04 32.03 7.50
N ASP A 101 -48.52 32.90 8.38
CA ASP A 101 -47.86 33.17 9.68
C ASP A 101 -47.91 31.96 10.62
N VAL A 102 -48.88 31.08 10.44
CA VAL A 102 -49.12 29.90 11.29
C VAL A 102 -48.74 28.58 10.63
N ASP A 103 -48.81 28.49 9.28
CA ASP A 103 -48.54 27.24 8.54
C ASP A 103 -47.09 27.18 8.09
N SER A 104 -46.39 26.16 8.53
CA SER A 104 -45.00 25.95 8.18
C SER A 104 -44.63 24.46 8.07
N THR A 105 -43.57 24.18 7.36
CA THR A 105 -42.91 22.86 7.35
C THR A 105 -41.40 23.02 7.42
N VAL A 106 -40.73 21.98 7.91
CA VAL A 106 -39.27 21.94 8.03
C VAL A 106 -38.76 20.74 7.25
N ILE A 107 -37.84 20.99 6.36
CA ILE A 107 -37.26 19.95 5.48
C ILE A 107 -35.77 19.87 5.74
N ALA A 108 -35.27 18.66 5.97
CA ALA A 108 -33.84 18.41 6.11
C ALA A 108 -33.15 18.46 4.74
N ILE A 109 -32.00 19.10 4.70
CA ILE A 109 -31.11 19.18 3.53
C ILE A 109 -29.79 18.53 3.92
N ASP A 110 -29.37 17.55 3.14
CA ASP A 110 -28.12 16.83 3.32
C ASP A 110 -27.15 17.14 2.19
N GLN A 111 -25.88 17.34 2.52
CA GLN A 111 -24.83 17.52 1.54
C GLN A 111 -23.64 16.62 1.86
N LEU A 112 -23.20 15.84 0.89
CA LEU A 112 -22.07 14.94 1.04
C LEU A 112 -20.76 15.72 1.19
N GLY A 113 -19.76 15.08 1.81
CA GLY A 113 -18.37 15.52 1.76
C GLY A 113 -17.69 15.06 0.46
N PRO A 114 -16.53 15.67 0.09
CA PRO A 114 -15.76 15.28 -1.08
C PRO A 114 -15.16 13.90 -0.90
N TYR A 115 -14.91 13.23 -2.02
CA TYR A 115 -14.18 11.98 -2.05
C TYR A 115 -13.11 11.99 -3.14
N THR A 116 -12.07 11.17 -2.96
CA THR A 116 -11.05 10.88 -3.96
C THR A 116 -10.78 9.37 -3.95
N GLN A 117 -10.92 8.75 -5.11
CA GLN A 117 -10.62 7.34 -5.32
C GLN A 117 -9.51 7.20 -6.35
N LEU A 118 -8.47 6.47 -5.96
CA LEU A 118 -7.30 6.16 -6.77
C LEU A 118 -7.27 4.65 -7.02
N ASP A 119 -7.35 4.23 -8.28
CA ASP A 119 -7.20 2.82 -8.66
C ASP A 119 -5.77 2.60 -9.17
N MET A 120 -4.82 2.58 -8.22
CA MET A 120 -3.39 2.44 -8.51
C MET A 120 -2.66 1.67 -7.40
N PRO A 121 -1.51 1.04 -7.71
CA PRO A 121 -0.67 0.39 -6.69
C PRO A 121 0.01 1.42 -5.77
N GLY A 122 0.39 1.00 -4.58
CA GLY A 122 1.15 1.83 -3.64
C GLY A 122 2.60 2.10 -4.08
N THR A 123 3.14 1.24 -4.95
CA THR A 123 4.43 1.39 -5.61
C THR A 123 4.25 1.13 -7.10
N ILE A 124 4.72 2.03 -7.92
CA ILE A 124 4.75 1.87 -9.39
C ILE A 124 6.14 1.37 -9.77
N VAL A 125 6.22 0.19 -10.36
CA VAL A 125 7.47 -0.40 -10.83
C VAL A 125 7.50 -0.37 -12.35
N LEU A 126 8.53 0.22 -12.92
CA LEU A 126 8.75 0.41 -14.35
C LEU A 126 10.13 -0.12 -14.74
N ASP A 127 10.30 -0.46 -16.02
CA ASP A 127 11.60 -0.79 -16.59
C ASP A 127 12.47 0.49 -16.71
N ASP A 128 13.75 0.30 -16.99
CA ASP A 128 14.74 1.38 -17.16
C ASP A 128 14.47 2.31 -18.35
N GLU A 129 13.68 1.88 -19.33
CA GLU A 129 13.37 2.70 -20.49
C GLU A 129 12.42 3.86 -20.12
N ALA A 130 12.51 4.94 -20.89
CA ALA A 130 11.55 6.04 -20.77
C ALA A 130 10.15 5.53 -21.07
N GLY A 131 9.20 5.89 -20.25
CA GLY A 131 7.83 5.37 -20.39
C GLY A 131 6.79 6.18 -19.65
N SER A 132 5.53 5.77 -19.82
CA SER A 132 4.40 6.37 -19.14
C SER A 132 3.38 5.31 -18.75
N VAL A 133 2.78 5.48 -17.58
CA VAL A 133 1.64 4.69 -17.11
C VAL A 133 0.53 5.61 -16.67
N SER A 134 -0.72 5.22 -16.88
CA SER A 134 -1.89 6.03 -16.53
C SER A 134 -2.85 5.27 -15.65
N TYR A 135 -3.42 5.96 -14.67
CA TYR A 135 -4.39 5.46 -13.71
C TYR A 135 -5.64 6.31 -13.71
N LYS A 136 -6.79 5.68 -13.51
CA LYS A 136 -8.06 6.38 -13.35
C LYS A 136 -8.15 6.99 -11.96
N VAL A 137 -8.56 8.26 -11.92
CA VAL A 137 -8.82 8.98 -10.68
C VAL A 137 -10.25 9.51 -10.71
N VAL A 138 -11.00 9.22 -9.68
CA VAL A 138 -12.33 9.82 -9.46
C VAL A 138 -12.21 10.74 -8.25
N SER A 139 -12.38 12.03 -8.45
CA SER A 139 -12.24 13.04 -7.37
C SER A 139 -13.27 14.14 -7.57
N THR A 140 -13.92 14.54 -6.48
CA THR A 140 -14.94 15.60 -6.49
C THR A 140 -14.37 16.93 -6.97
N PHE A 141 -13.20 17.33 -6.47
CA PHE A 141 -12.57 18.62 -6.81
C PHE A 141 -11.28 18.48 -7.62
N GLY A 142 -10.98 17.26 -8.10
CA GLY A 142 -9.73 16.95 -8.76
C GLY A 142 -8.59 16.72 -7.78
N ILE A 143 -7.38 16.60 -8.30
CA ILE A 143 -6.15 16.42 -7.52
C ILE A 143 -5.05 17.33 -8.05
N LYS A 144 -4.08 17.67 -7.18
CA LYS A 144 -2.81 18.26 -7.59
C LYS A 144 -1.72 17.20 -7.46
N VAL A 145 -0.76 17.22 -8.37
CA VAL A 145 0.34 16.25 -8.38
C VAL A 145 1.67 16.96 -8.56
N SER A 146 2.70 16.48 -7.87
CA SER A 146 4.05 17.03 -7.98
C SER A 146 5.10 15.98 -7.61
N SER A 147 6.30 16.09 -8.17
CA SER A 147 7.47 15.31 -7.77
C SER A 147 8.66 16.23 -7.56
N SER A 148 9.51 15.90 -6.57
CA SER A 148 10.84 16.49 -6.41
C SER A 148 11.90 15.76 -7.25
N ASP A 149 11.60 14.52 -7.67
CA ASP A 149 12.51 13.72 -8.48
C ASP A 149 12.38 14.11 -9.95
N SER A 150 13.44 14.67 -10.52
CA SER A 150 13.45 15.25 -11.88
C SER A 150 13.13 14.24 -12.99
N TRP A 151 13.29 12.96 -12.73
CA TRP A 151 13.01 11.88 -13.66
C TRP A 151 11.56 11.38 -13.60
N ILE A 152 10.74 11.88 -12.67
CA ILE A 152 9.32 11.55 -12.51
C ILE A 152 8.48 12.77 -12.84
N THR A 153 7.64 12.68 -13.85
CA THR A 153 6.74 13.77 -14.26
C THR A 153 5.28 13.29 -14.12
N PRO A 154 4.63 13.57 -12.98
CA PRO A 154 3.21 13.28 -12.81
C PRO A 154 2.36 14.37 -13.47
N LYS A 155 1.26 13.98 -14.12
CA LYS A 155 0.27 14.88 -14.75
C LYS A 155 -1.13 14.36 -14.51
N TYR A 156 -2.03 15.24 -14.06
CA TYR A 156 -3.45 14.93 -13.89
C TYR A 156 -4.28 15.76 -14.84
N GLU A 157 -5.05 15.09 -15.70
CA GLU A 157 -5.98 15.72 -16.63
C GLU A 157 -7.17 14.82 -16.88
N HIS A 158 -8.38 15.39 -16.93
CA HIS A 158 -9.62 14.71 -17.30
C HIS A 158 -9.88 13.38 -16.57
N GLY A 159 -9.55 13.31 -15.28
CA GLY A 159 -9.75 12.10 -14.50
C GLY A 159 -8.68 11.01 -14.70
N ALA A 160 -7.62 11.31 -15.44
CA ALA A 160 -6.47 10.43 -15.62
C ALA A 160 -5.22 11.01 -14.95
N LEU A 161 -4.55 10.19 -14.14
CA LEU A 161 -3.24 10.47 -13.58
C LEU A 161 -2.20 9.72 -14.40
N THR A 162 -1.38 10.44 -15.15
CA THR A 162 -0.29 9.89 -15.96
C THR A 162 1.04 10.16 -15.28
N ILE A 163 1.85 9.11 -15.11
CA ILE A 163 3.20 9.18 -14.58
C ILE A 163 4.15 8.88 -15.73
N THR A 164 4.94 9.86 -16.12
CA THR A 164 6.00 9.73 -17.13
C THR A 164 7.34 9.68 -16.46
N THR A 165 8.18 8.72 -16.84
CA THR A 165 9.55 8.59 -16.33
C THR A 165 10.58 8.78 -17.46
N ALA A 166 11.67 9.47 -17.15
CA ALA A 166 12.83 9.50 -18.03
C ALA A 166 13.55 8.15 -18.01
N LYS A 167 14.35 7.87 -19.05
CA LYS A 167 15.21 6.69 -19.10
C LYS A 167 16.16 6.64 -17.92
N ASN A 168 16.38 5.45 -17.36
CA ASN A 168 17.37 5.21 -16.32
C ASN A 168 18.70 4.74 -16.93
N ASP A 169 19.63 5.66 -17.09
CA ASP A 169 20.99 5.39 -17.59
C ASP A 169 22.05 5.32 -16.45
N GLU A 170 21.60 5.30 -15.18
CA GLU A 170 22.50 5.30 -14.01
C GLU A 170 23.21 3.95 -13.79
N GLY A 171 22.71 2.87 -14.42
CA GLY A 171 23.33 1.53 -14.32
C GLY A 171 22.98 0.74 -13.09
N HIS A 172 22.01 1.23 -12.31
CA HIS A 172 21.43 0.58 -11.13
C HIS A 172 19.97 0.96 -10.99
N LEU A 173 19.23 0.20 -10.17
CA LEU A 173 17.86 0.57 -9.82
C LEU A 173 17.82 1.96 -9.19
N ARG A 174 16.74 2.71 -9.43
CA ARG A 174 16.48 3.97 -8.75
C ARG A 174 15.07 4.03 -8.18
N ARG A 175 14.94 4.73 -7.06
CA ARG A 175 13.68 4.94 -6.35
C ARG A 175 13.42 6.44 -6.23
N GLY A 176 12.18 6.81 -6.39
CA GLY A 176 11.70 8.16 -6.19
C GLY A 176 10.25 8.16 -5.76
N GLU A 177 9.67 9.34 -5.63
CA GLU A 177 8.29 9.48 -5.23
C GLU A 177 7.63 10.69 -5.90
N PHE A 178 6.32 10.66 -5.96
CA PHE A 178 5.52 11.84 -6.25
C PHE A 178 4.41 11.97 -5.22
N THR A 179 3.90 13.19 -5.09
CA THR A 179 2.85 13.53 -4.13
C THR A 179 1.55 13.78 -4.87
N ILE A 180 0.46 13.22 -4.36
CA ILE A 180 -0.91 13.51 -4.73
C ILE A 180 -1.52 14.31 -3.58
N GLU A 181 -2.12 15.47 -3.89
CA GLU A 181 -2.83 16.32 -2.96
C GLU A 181 -4.29 16.45 -3.38
N SER A 182 -5.20 16.15 -2.47
CA SER A 182 -6.65 16.27 -2.62
C SER A 182 -7.25 16.85 -1.34
N GLU A 183 -8.56 17.03 -1.29
CA GLU A 183 -9.25 17.40 -0.05
C GLU A 183 -9.03 16.37 1.08
N ALA A 184 -8.82 15.10 0.75
CA ALA A 184 -8.50 14.05 1.73
C ALA A 184 -7.07 14.16 2.32
N GLY A 185 -6.24 15.09 1.83
CA GLY A 185 -4.87 15.31 2.28
C GLY A 185 -3.83 14.97 1.23
N LYS A 186 -2.61 14.73 1.72
CA LYS A 186 -1.44 14.43 0.87
C LYS A 186 -1.06 12.95 0.99
N GLN A 187 -0.85 12.32 -0.16
CA GLN A 187 -0.37 10.95 -0.26
C GLN A 187 0.90 10.91 -1.11
N LYS A 188 1.92 10.19 -0.63
CA LYS A 188 3.12 9.89 -1.39
C LYS A 188 3.01 8.53 -2.05
N VAL A 189 3.41 8.45 -3.31
CA VAL A 189 3.43 7.23 -4.11
C VAL A 189 4.85 6.97 -4.56
N LYS A 190 5.34 5.77 -4.30
CA LYS A 190 6.69 5.34 -4.68
C LYS A 190 6.74 4.99 -6.16
N VAL A 191 7.84 5.32 -6.82
CA VAL A 191 8.17 4.92 -8.19
C VAL A 191 9.54 4.26 -8.19
N VAL A 192 9.65 3.10 -8.82
CA VAL A 192 10.91 2.36 -8.93
C VAL A 192 11.16 2.08 -10.40
N GLN A 193 12.35 2.38 -10.89
CA GLN A 193 12.83 1.86 -12.17
C GLN A 193 13.89 0.80 -11.91
N VAL A 194 13.68 -0.37 -12.51
CA VAL A 194 14.55 -1.54 -12.32
C VAL A 194 14.41 -2.51 -13.48
N ASN A 195 15.55 -3.03 -13.93
CA ASN A 195 15.61 -4.20 -14.81
C ASN A 195 16.27 -5.34 -14.03
N PHE A 196 15.55 -6.46 -13.83
CA PHE A 196 16.05 -7.56 -12.99
C PHE A 196 17.39 -8.11 -13.49
N ASP A 197 17.51 -8.35 -14.80
CA ASP A 197 18.74 -8.96 -15.37
C ASP A 197 19.95 -8.03 -15.32
N LYS A 198 19.72 -6.71 -15.41
CA LYS A 198 20.75 -5.68 -15.35
C LYS A 198 21.10 -5.27 -13.93
N ASP A 199 20.07 -5.00 -13.09
CA ASP A 199 20.26 -4.29 -11.82
C ASP A 199 20.32 -5.22 -10.62
N LEU A 200 19.71 -6.43 -10.71
CA LEU A 200 19.57 -7.30 -9.53
C LEU A 200 20.28 -8.64 -9.69
N LYS A 201 20.25 -9.25 -10.86
CA LYS A 201 20.95 -10.51 -11.14
C LYS A 201 22.47 -10.31 -11.05
N GLY A 202 23.17 -11.28 -10.46
CA GLY A 202 24.63 -11.23 -10.43
C GLY A 202 25.25 -11.77 -9.15
N LYS A 203 26.51 -11.38 -8.91
CA LYS A 203 27.29 -11.80 -7.74
C LYS A 203 27.03 -10.86 -6.56
N TYR A 204 27.05 -11.44 -5.36
CA TYR A 204 26.79 -10.74 -4.12
C TYR A 204 27.76 -11.20 -3.02
N TYR A 205 27.92 -10.36 -2.02
CA TYR A 205 28.29 -10.81 -0.69
C TYR A 205 27.02 -10.98 0.12
N LEU A 206 26.82 -12.18 0.67
CA LEU A 206 25.85 -12.43 1.73
C LEU A 206 26.53 -12.13 3.06
N GLN A 207 26.13 -11.07 3.72
CA GLN A 207 26.58 -10.73 5.07
C GLN A 207 25.60 -11.27 6.09
N ILE A 208 26.14 -11.91 7.12
CA ILE A 208 25.40 -12.35 8.31
C ILE A 208 26.22 -12.10 9.57
N ASP A 209 25.53 -11.91 10.69
CA ASP A 209 26.15 -11.95 12.01
C ASP A 209 25.98 -13.35 12.59
N GLU A 210 27.09 -14.00 12.90
CA GLU A 210 27.12 -15.36 13.43
C GLU A 210 27.96 -15.45 14.69
N THR A 211 27.82 -16.54 15.44
CA THR A 211 28.65 -16.82 16.63
C THR A 211 29.83 -17.68 16.22
N ASP A 212 31.04 -17.20 16.44
CA ASP A 212 32.28 -17.91 16.17
C ASP A 212 32.53 -19.07 17.18
N LYS A 213 33.61 -19.82 16.97
CA LYS A 213 34.01 -20.95 17.84
C LYS A 213 34.34 -20.53 19.28
N ASN A 214 34.55 -19.24 19.54
CA ASN A 214 34.85 -18.68 20.85
C ASN A 214 33.63 -18.05 21.52
N ASN A 215 32.42 -18.30 20.99
CA ASN A 215 31.16 -17.70 21.43
C ASN A 215 31.09 -16.16 21.25
N LYS A 216 31.89 -15.62 20.34
CA LYS A 216 31.86 -14.19 20.02
C LYS A 216 31.03 -13.94 18.78
N GLN A 217 30.21 -12.88 18.82
CA GLN A 217 29.49 -12.40 17.63
C GLN A 217 30.48 -11.78 16.65
N VAL A 218 30.40 -12.26 15.40
CA VAL A 218 31.25 -11.80 14.29
C VAL A 218 30.39 -11.61 13.07
N THR A 219 30.71 -10.59 12.28
CA THR A 219 30.09 -10.39 10.96
C THR A 219 30.90 -11.13 9.91
N THR A 220 30.26 -12.04 9.20
CA THR A 220 30.89 -12.86 8.15
C THR A 220 30.29 -12.52 6.79
N LEU A 221 31.16 -12.52 5.77
CA LEU A 221 30.78 -12.37 4.36
C LEU A 221 30.95 -13.70 3.63
N TYR A 222 29.92 -14.10 2.91
CA TYR A 222 29.95 -15.28 2.05
C TYR A 222 29.73 -14.87 0.59
N ASN A 223 30.41 -15.54 -0.33
CA ASN A 223 30.10 -15.38 -1.75
C ASN A 223 28.70 -15.90 -2.03
N ALA A 224 27.92 -15.13 -2.79
CA ALA A 224 26.60 -15.54 -3.24
C ALA A 224 26.35 -15.07 -4.67
N SER A 225 25.35 -15.65 -5.34
CA SER A 225 24.83 -15.11 -6.61
C SER A 225 23.31 -15.24 -6.67
N LEU A 226 22.66 -14.21 -7.19
CA LEU A 226 21.23 -14.19 -7.49
C LEU A 226 21.03 -14.51 -8.96
N GLU A 227 20.25 -15.53 -9.24
CA GLU A 227 19.98 -16.00 -10.60
C GLU A 227 18.49 -16.26 -10.81
N LYS A 228 18.06 -16.11 -12.08
CA LYS A 228 16.74 -16.55 -12.54
C LYS A 228 16.91 -17.85 -13.32
N LYS A 229 16.14 -18.88 -12.97
CA LYS A 229 16.13 -20.20 -13.62
C LYS A 229 14.70 -20.51 -14.10
N GLY A 230 14.43 -20.24 -15.38
CA GLY A 230 13.06 -20.24 -15.88
C GLY A 230 12.21 -19.21 -15.14
N ASP A 231 11.13 -19.64 -14.49
CA ASP A 231 10.26 -18.77 -13.68
C ASP A 231 10.68 -18.69 -12.20
N ALA A 232 11.69 -19.46 -11.79
CA ALA A 232 12.17 -19.50 -10.41
C ALA A 232 13.39 -18.58 -10.21
N TYR A 233 13.55 -18.09 -8.99
CA TYR A 233 14.70 -17.31 -8.55
C TYR A 233 15.46 -18.10 -7.48
N VAL A 234 16.79 -18.06 -7.54
CA VAL A 234 17.65 -18.78 -6.60
C VAL A 234 18.80 -17.89 -6.13
N LEU A 235 19.10 -17.99 -4.86
CA LEU A 235 20.31 -17.43 -4.24
C LEU A 235 21.30 -18.58 -4.00
N LYS A 236 22.35 -18.66 -4.81
CA LYS A 236 23.46 -19.61 -4.57
C LYS A 236 24.30 -19.07 -3.44
N VAL A 237 24.66 -19.92 -2.49
CA VAL A 237 25.49 -19.56 -1.33
C VAL A 237 26.75 -20.40 -1.32
N GLY A 238 27.91 -19.75 -1.42
CA GLY A 238 29.22 -20.39 -1.52
C GLY A 238 29.39 -21.14 -2.86
N ASN A 239 30.36 -22.05 -2.87
CA ASN A 239 30.72 -22.86 -4.08
C ASN A 239 30.25 -24.31 -4.01
N SER A 240 29.40 -24.67 -3.04
CA SER A 240 29.03 -26.05 -2.73
C SER A 240 27.79 -26.56 -3.44
N GLY A 241 27.18 -25.77 -4.33
CA GLY A 241 25.95 -26.15 -5.03
C GLY A 241 24.67 -25.98 -4.20
N VAL A 242 24.76 -25.30 -3.05
CA VAL A 242 23.56 -24.91 -2.27
C VAL A 242 22.87 -23.74 -2.96
N GLU A 243 21.61 -23.95 -3.32
CA GLU A 243 20.76 -23.01 -4.05
C GLU A 243 19.48 -22.76 -3.24
N VAL A 244 19.44 -21.64 -2.56
CA VAL A 244 18.29 -21.23 -1.75
C VAL A 244 17.19 -20.70 -2.67
N PRO A 245 16.00 -21.34 -2.71
CA PRO A 245 14.87 -20.77 -3.43
C PRO A 245 14.47 -19.43 -2.83
N VAL A 246 14.31 -18.42 -3.67
CA VAL A 246 13.85 -17.08 -3.25
C VAL A 246 12.62 -16.68 -4.05
N ILE A 247 11.74 -15.91 -3.43
CA ILE A 247 10.56 -15.33 -4.06
C ILE A 247 10.90 -13.89 -4.40
N TYR A 248 10.89 -13.56 -5.71
CA TYR A 248 11.03 -12.18 -6.15
C TYR A 248 9.68 -11.47 -6.12
N ASP A 249 9.60 -10.42 -5.33
CA ASP A 249 8.46 -9.51 -5.26
C ASP A 249 8.69 -8.39 -6.28
N ALA A 250 8.05 -8.50 -7.44
CA ALA A 250 8.16 -7.50 -8.50
C ALA A 250 7.46 -6.17 -8.14
N ASP A 251 6.43 -6.21 -7.28
CA ASP A 251 5.66 -5.01 -6.93
C ASP A 251 6.43 -4.11 -5.95
N ASN A 252 7.31 -4.67 -5.13
CA ASN A 252 8.13 -3.93 -4.17
C ASN A 252 9.63 -3.97 -4.50
N VAL A 253 10.02 -4.69 -5.54
CA VAL A 253 11.42 -4.91 -5.93
C VAL A 253 12.21 -5.49 -4.75
N GLY A 254 11.79 -6.68 -4.31
CA GLY A 254 12.30 -7.32 -3.12
C GLY A 254 12.52 -8.82 -3.27
N LEU A 255 13.12 -9.44 -2.26
CA LEU A 255 13.24 -10.89 -2.13
C LEU A 255 12.67 -11.37 -0.80
N SER A 256 12.09 -12.56 -0.85
CA SER A 256 11.69 -13.30 0.35
C SER A 256 12.30 -14.70 0.35
N ILE A 257 12.68 -15.17 1.53
CA ILE A 257 13.10 -16.55 1.78
C ILE A 257 12.06 -17.19 2.70
N ALA A 258 11.46 -18.29 2.27
CA ALA A 258 10.52 -19.07 3.06
C ALA A 258 11.24 -20.19 3.82
N SER A 259 10.72 -20.58 4.98
CA SER A 259 11.15 -21.78 5.69
C SER A 259 10.73 -23.07 4.95
N GLY A 260 11.41 -24.17 5.27
CA GLY A 260 11.06 -25.51 4.78
C GLY A 260 11.32 -25.75 3.30
N GLN A 261 12.08 -24.87 2.62
CA GLN A 261 12.41 -25.02 1.21
C GLN A 261 13.70 -25.83 1.04
N ALA A 262 13.72 -26.75 0.08
CA ALA A 262 14.91 -27.51 -0.25
C ALA A 262 15.92 -26.63 -1.01
N ALA A 263 17.13 -26.54 -0.49
CA ALA A 263 18.23 -25.76 -1.06
C ALA A 263 19.36 -26.64 -1.65
N GLY A 264 19.07 -27.91 -1.89
CA GLY A 264 20.01 -28.86 -2.49
C GLY A 264 20.64 -29.84 -1.48
N LYS A 265 21.85 -30.29 -1.77
CA LYS A 265 22.61 -31.23 -0.92
C LYS A 265 24.01 -30.72 -0.64
N PHE A 266 24.52 -31.05 0.52
CA PHE A 266 25.91 -30.87 0.88
C PHE A 266 26.42 -32.13 1.58
N LYS A 267 27.43 -32.80 0.98
CA LYS A 267 27.85 -34.14 1.39
C LYS A 267 26.66 -35.12 1.39
N GLN A 268 26.41 -35.81 2.51
CA GLN A 268 25.29 -36.74 2.69
C GLN A 268 23.98 -36.08 3.11
N TYR A 269 24.00 -34.78 3.41
CA TYR A 269 22.83 -34.08 3.99
C TYR A 269 22.01 -33.33 2.93
N TYR A 270 20.71 -33.28 3.16
CA TYR A 270 19.79 -32.38 2.47
C TYR A 270 19.83 -31.03 3.15
N ILE A 271 19.98 -29.96 2.38
CA ILE A 271 19.97 -28.59 2.91
C ILE A 271 18.58 -27.99 2.78
N GLY A 272 18.04 -27.50 3.89
CA GLY A 272 16.74 -26.87 3.97
C GLY A 272 16.82 -25.50 4.63
N THR A 273 15.91 -24.59 4.23
CA THR A 273 15.82 -23.25 4.81
C THR A 273 15.01 -23.26 6.10
N VAL A 274 15.50 -22.57 7.11
CA VAL A 274 14.75 -22.23 8.33
C VAL A 274 14.94 -20.75 8.58
N VAL A 275 13.83 -20.00 8.62
CA VAL A 275 13.89 -18.54 8.83
C VAL A 275 12.95 -18.10 9.95
N GLY A 276 13.23 -16.96 10.56
CA GLY A 276 12.41 -16.40 11.61
C GLY A 276 12.94 -15.08 12.16
N ALA A 277 12.21 -14.52 13.11
CA ALA A 277 12.59 -13.27 13.77
C ALA A 277 13.58 -13.50 14.94
N SER A 278 13.66 -14.72 15.49
CA SER A 278 14.57 -15.10 16.57
C SER A 278 14.63 -16.63 16.66
N GLU A 279 15.60 -17.17 17.39
CA GLU A 279 15.72 -18.62 17.61
C GLU A 279 14.45 -19.24 18.20
N SER A 280 13.77 -18.55 19.11
CA SER A 280 12.54 -19.02 19.73
C SER A 280 11.30 -19.00 18.81
N LYS A 281 11.41 -18.38 17.64
CA LYS A 281 10.35 -18.26 16.63
C LYS A 281 10.68 -18.98 15.32
N LEU A 282 11.65 -19.85 15.33
CA LEU A 282 12.02 -20.67 14.17
C LEU A 282 10.98 -21.77 13.96
N SER A 283 10.64 -22.02 12.72
CA SER A 283 9.71 -23.06 12.32
C SER A 283 10.00 -23.48 10.89
N LEU A 284 9.72 -24.74 10.57
CA LEU A 284 9.81 -25.26 9.20
C LEU A 284 8.60 -24.93 8.35
N SER A 285 7.64 -24.20 8.88
CA SER A 285 6.42 -23.80 8.13
C SER A 285 6.77 -22.85 7.00
N PRO A 286 6.35 -23.13 5.75
CA PRO A 286 6.55 -22.24 4.61
C PRO A 286 5.89 -20.86 4.75
N SER A 287 4.97 -20.70 5.70
CA SER A 287 4.37 -19.39 6.03
C SER A 287 5.34 -18.44 6.74
N ASN A 288 6.43 -18.96 7.32
CA ASN A 288 7.49 -18.13 7.89
C ASN A 288 8.38 -17.61 6.76
N LEU A 289 8.44 -16.30 6.65
CA LEU A 289 9.23 -15.58 5.66
C LEU A 289 10.16 -14.57 6.32
N ILE A 290 11.34 -14.38 5.75
CA ILE A 290 12.09 -13.14 5.88
C ILE A 290 12.06 -12.44 4.52
N SER A 291 11.79 -11.14 4.52
CA SER A 291 11.64 -10.35 3.30
C SER A 291 12.48 -9.09 3.39
N GLY A 292 12.93 -8.60 2.24
CA GLY A 292 13.66 -7.35 2.13
C GLY A 292 13.46 -6.70 0.77
N GLU A 293 13.70 -5.39 0.69
CA GLU A 293 13.64 -4.62 -0.54
C GLU A 293 15.06 -4.26 -1.01
N PHE A 294 15.28 -4.26 -2.33
CA PHE A 294 16.50 -3.74 -2.92
C PHE A 294 16.50 -2.22 -2.90
N ASN A 295 17.63 -1.66 -2.54
CA ASN A 295 17.88 -0.23 -2.56
C ASN A 295 19.28 0.04 -3.15
N TYR A 296 19.48 1.27 -3.60
CA TYR A 296 20.80 1.76 -3.98
C TYR A 296 21.36 2.69 -2.91
N SER A 297 22.67 2.58 -2.63
CA SER A 297 23.37 3.39 -1.64
C SER A 297 24.77 3.76 -2.13
N GLU A 298 24.99 5.05 -2.39
CA GLU A 298 26.32 5.58 -2.70
C GLU A 298 27.34 5.38 -1.56
N GLU A 299 26.87 5.37 -0.31
CA GLU A 299 27.79 5.17 0.81
C GLU A 299 28.44 3.79 0.79
N VAL A 300 27.73 2.78 0.27
CA VAL A 300 28.26 1.44 0.12
C VAL A 300 29.35 1.40 -0.93
N THR A 301 29.19 2.10 -2.06
CA THR A 301 30.24 2.17 -3.11
C THR A 301 31.49 2.89 -2.63
N LYS A 302 31.33 3.87 -1.74
CA LYS A 302 32.46 4.62 -1.16
C LYS A 302 33.24 3.80 -0.14
N LYS A 303 32.60 2.89 0.59
CA LYS A 303 33.24 2.06 1.63
C LYS A 303 33.98 0.85 1.06
N VAL A 304 33.44 0.24 0.00
CA VAL A 304 34.00 -0.98 -0.62
C VAL A 304 33.99 -0.83 -2.12
N ALA A 305 35.17 -0.73 -2.72
CA ALA A 305 35.36 -0.43 -4.13
C ALA A 305 34.75 -1.46 -5.09
N ASP A 306 34.61 -2.70 -4.66
CA ASP A 306 34.08 -3.81 -5.46
C ASP A 306 32.54 -3.87 -5.52
N LEU A 307 31.85 -3.07 -4.68
CA LEU A 307 30.40 -3.02 -4.61
C LEU A 307 29.83 -1.99 -5.60
N ASP A 308 28.70 -2.31 -6.20
CA ASP A 308 28.02 -1.39 -7.13
C ASP A 308 27.01 -0.45 -6.43
N GLY A 309 26.72 -0.68 -5.16
CA GLY A 309 25.79 0.12 -4.36
C GLY A 309 24.41 -0.50 -4.19
N THR A 310 24.07 -1.54 -4.94
CA THR A 310 22.81 -2.26 -4.77
C THR A 310 22.87 -3.13 -3.51
N VAL A 311 21.94 -2.90 -2.60
CA VAL A 311 21.84 -3.59 -1.30
C VAL A 311 20.43 -4.11 -1.09
N LEU A 312 20.31 -5.34 -0.63
CA LEU A 312 19.08 -5.86 -0.05
C LEU A 312 19.28 -6.07 1.45
N THR A 313 18.39 -5.51 2.23
CA THR A 313 18.35 -5.69 3.68
C THR A 313 17.11 -6.49 4.01
N PHE A 314 17.29 -7.71 4.53
CA PHE A 314 16.15 -8.44 5.09
C PHE A 314 15.69 -7.75 6.38
N GLY A 315 14.37 -7.74 6.62
CA GLY A 315 13.77 -7.01 7.73
C GLY A 315 14.38 -7.41 9.09
N LYS A 316 14.41 -6.49 10.04
CA LYS A 316 14.98 -6.70 11.36
C LYS A 316 13.88 -6.97 12.39
N PRO A 317 14.02 -8.02 13.23
CA PRO A 317 15.09 -9.03 13.22
C PRO A 317 14.86 -10.07 12.11
N ALA A 318 15.94 -10.50 11.44
CA ALA A 318 15.92 -11.59 10.47
C ALA A 318 17.00 -12.62 10.85
N MET A 319 16.60 -13.89 10.88
CA MET A 319 17.49 -15.02 11.10
C MET A 319 17.37 -15.98 9.93
N LEU A 320 18.49 -16.40 9.37
CA LEU A 320 18.60 -17.39 8.31
C LEU A 320 19.44 -18.57 8.79
N ILE A 321 18.86 -19.76 8.69
CA ILE A 321 19.55 -21.01 8.87
C ILE A 321 19.43 -21.83 7.58
N LEU A 322 20.53 -22.31 7.07
CA LEU A 322 20.58 -23.40 6.08
C LEU A 322 20.87 -24.67 6.87
N GLY A 323 19.79 -25.35 7.27
CA GLY A 323 19.86 -26.56 8.08
C GLY A 323 20.26 -27.79 7.25
N ALA A 324 21.01 -28.69 7.87
CA ALA A 324 21.41 -29.97 7.28
C ALA A 324 20.58 -31.10 7.91
N PHE A 325 19.87 -31.83 7.06
CA PHE A 325 18.92 -32.87 7.43
C PHE A 325 19.34 -34.21 6.81
N ASP A 326 19.11 -35.32 7.53
CA ASP A 326 19.39 -36.66 7.01
C ASP A 326 18.26 -37.22 6.11
N SER A 327 17.16 -36.50 6.00
CA SER A 327 16.00 -36.83 5.19
C SER A 327 15.57 -35.66 4.30
N PRO A 328 15.03 -35.90 3.11
CA PRO A 328 14.41 -34.85 2.30
C PRO A 328 13.09 -34.32 2.89
N GLN A 329 12.48 -35.01 3.84
CA GLN A 329 11.38 -34.51 4.68
C GLN A 329 11.98 -33.80 5.87
N PHE A 330 11.96 -32.47 5.84
CA PHE A 330 12.51 -31.65 6.90
C PHE A 330 11.66 -31.70 8.15
N SER A 331 12.27 -32.12 9.26
CA SER A 331 11.67 -32.19 10.60
C SER A 331 12.73 -31.95 11.66
N ASN A 332 12.30 -31.70 12.89
CA ASN A 332 13.22 -31.57 14.02
C ASN A 332 14.05 -32.85 14.24
N ASP A 333 13.49 -34.02 13.98
CA ASP A 333 14.15 -35.32 14.17
C ASP A 333 15.22 -35.56 13.08
N SER A 334 14.99 -35.10 11.86
CA SER A 334 15.92 -35.20 10.74
C SER A 334 17.01 -34.12 10.74
N TYR A 335 16.88 -33.07 11.58
CA TYR A 335 17.88 -32.00 11.70
C TYR A 335 19.13 -32.48 12.44
N LYS A 336 20.30 -32.37 11.81
CA LYS A 336 21.59 -32.87 12.34
C LYS A 336 22.62 -31.76 12.59
N ALA A 337 22.59 -30.73 11.73
CA ALA A 337 23.60 -29.69 11.74
C ALA A 337 23.09 -28.46 10.98
N PHE A 338 23.93 -27.46 10.83
CA PHE A 338 23.67 -26.38 9.89
C PHE A 338 24.86 -26.13 8.97
N TYR A 339 24.56 -25.73 7.75
CA TYR A 339 25.52 -25.30 6.76
C TYR A 339 25.89 -23.83 6.98
N LEU A 340 24.88 -23.01 7.31
CA LEU A 340 25.01 -21.59 7.62
C LEU A 340 23.94 -21.24 8.64
N MET A 341 24.26 -20.36 9.61
CA MET A 341 23.33 -19.85 10.60
C MET A 341 23.75 -18.46 11.05
N GLY A 342 22.86 -17.48 10.96
CA GLY A 342 23.14 -16.13 11.43
C GLY A 342 21.95 -15.19 11.38
N THR A 343 22.18 -14.00 11.89
CA THR A 343 21.20 -12.89 11.96
C THR A 343 21.68 -11.71 11.14
N ASN A 344 20.85 -10.64 11.06
CA ASN A 344 21.18 -9.41 10.33
C ASN A 344 21.65 -9.70 8.89
N VAL A 345 20.72 -10.29 8.11
CA VAL A 345 21.01 -10.79 6.77
C VAL A 345 20.97 -9.66 5.73
N TYR A 346 22.06 -9.48 5.00
CA TYR A 346 22.20 -8.49 3.94
C TYR A 346 22.78 -9.12 2.67
N LEU A 347 22.39 -8.60 1.50
CA LEU A 347 23.04 -8.88 0.23
C LEU A 347 23.62 -7.58 -0.32
N TYR A 348 24.93 -7.58 -0.64
CA TYR A 348 25.64 -6.49 -1.28
C TYR A 348 26.08 -6.91 -2.67
N ARG A 349 25.59 -6.25 -3.72
CA ARG A 349 25.89 -6.61 -5.10
C ARG A 349 27.31 -6.18 -5.47
N LEU A 350 28.03 -7.08 -6.15
CA LEU A 350 29.35 -6.83 -6.71
C LEU A 350 29.24 -6.17 -8.08
N LYS A 351 30.18 -5.30 -8.41
CA LYS A 351 30.30 -4.75 -9.77
C LYS A 351 30.42 -5.88 -10.80
N PRO A 352 29.73 -5.82 -11.94
CA PRO A 352 29.80 -6.84 -12.97
C PRO A 352 31.20 -7.18 -13.50
N THR A 353 32.10 -6.19 -13.48
CA THR A 353 33.50 -6.31 -13.96
C THR A 353 34.45 -6.93 -12.95
N THR A 354 34.01 -7.18 -11.71
CA THR A 354 34.86 -7.79 -10.69
C THR A 354 35.09 -9.27 -11.02
N ALA A 355 36.22 -9.59 -11.66
CA ALA A 355 36.53 -10.91 -12.23
C ALA A 355 36.66 -12.02 -11.17
N SER A 356 37.01 -11.67 -9.93
CA SER A 356 37.01 -12.60 -8.79
C SER A 356 36.64 -11.83 -7.54
N ALA A 357 35.54 -12.21 -6.91
CA ALA A 357 35.38 -11.94 -5.49
C ALA A 357 36.61 -12.48 -4.77
N LYS A 358 37.20 -11.67 -3.85
CA LYS A 358 38.16 -12.22 -2.88
C LYS A 358 37.54 -13.49 -2.34
N SER A 359 38.31 -14.58 -2.26
CA SER A 359 37.84 -15.84 -1.67
C SER A 359 37.49 -15.58 -0.22
N PHE A 360 36.21 -15.27 0.04
CA PHE A 360 35.70 -15.26 1.41
C PHE A 360 35.39 -16.69 1.85
N ASP A 361 35.41 -16.89 3.15
CA ASP A 361 35.26 -18.20 3.76
C ASP A 361 34.04 -18.95 3.22
N GLN A 362 34.26 -20.22 2.87
CA GLN A 362 33.16 -21.11 2.61
C GLN A 362 32.40 -21.36 3.90
N PRO A 363 31.07 -21.44 3.88
CA PRO A 363 30.32 -21.83 5.05
C PRO A 363 30.91 -23.10 5.68
N THR A 364 31.28 -23.04 6.95
CA THR A 364 31.87 -24.16 7.64
C THR A 364 30.73 -25.00 8.22
N PHE A 365 30.65 -26.26 7.81
CA PHE A 365 29.69 -27.20 8.36
C PHE A 365 29.91 -27.37 9.86
N LYS A 366 28.94 -27.01 10.69
CA LYS A 366 28.99 -27.11 12.14
C LYS A 366 27.98 -28.14 12.62
N LEU A 367 28.49 -29.18 13.33
CA LEU A 367 27.63 -30.16 14.01
C LEU A 367 26.91 -29.49 15.17
N LYS A 368 25.66 -29.93 15.41
CA LYS A 368 24.83 -29.49 16.53
C LYS A 368 25.41 -29.95 17.84
#